data_5f109509d59cb589b04817554430348d
#
_entry.id   5f109509d59cb589b04817554430348d
#
_cell.length_a   1.000
_cell.length_b   1.000
_cell.length_c   1.000
_cell.angle_alpha   90.00
_cell.angle_beta   90.00
_cell.angle_gamma   90.00
#
_symmetry.space_group_name_H-M   'P 1'
#
loop_
_entity.id
_entity.type
_entity.pdbx_description
1 polymer ?
#
loop_
_entity_poly.entity_id
_entity_poly.type
_entity_poly.pdbx_seq_one_letter_code
_entity_poly.pdbx_strand_id
1 'polypeptide(L)'
;AACLGVVFGLAASAVMFGVNKATGVSASASGSGSPSYNVQIVKTSAEGVTTTDSNDVSDIVANVMPGIVAVNTTVESTSTDWFGRQYTQESKGAGSGMIISEENNTLYVMTNYHVVEGAKEVSVQFSDETTATATVKGYDEDKDVAVLTIDMSQLSDDTKKAIAVMVMGDSDQLKAGESAIAIGNALGYGQSVTTG
;
A
#
# COMPACT_ATOMS: atom_id res chain seq x y z
N ALA A 1 -37.55 12.68 -4.25
CA ALA A 1 -36.09 12.52 -4.36
C ALA A 1 -35.67 12.03 -5.76
N ALA A 2 -36.46 11.16 -6.42
CA ALA A 2 -36.10 10.63 -7.75
C ALA A 2 -36.18 11.71 -8.87
N CYS A 3 -37.11 12.64 -8.80
CA CYS A 3 -37.27 13.71 -9.83
C CYS A 3 -36.11 14.71 -9.83
N LEU A 4 -35.49 14.97 -8.65
CA LEU A 4 -34.39 15.93 -8.55
C LEU A 4 -33.08 15.39 -9.22
N GLY A 5 -32.84 14.08 -9.14
CA GLY A 5 -31.70 13.43 -9.78
C GLY A 5 -31.77 13.46 -11.32
N VAL A 6 -32.94 13.31 -11.89
CA VAL A 6 -33.15 13.35 -13.36
C VAL A 6 -32.91 14.75 -13.91
N VAL A 7 -33.37 15.79 -13.20
CA VAL A 7 -33.19 17.19 -13.64
C VAL A 7 -31.70 17.59 -13.57
N PHE A 8 -30.99 17.14 -12.55
CA PHE A 8 -29.53 17.43 -12.41
C PHE A 8 -28.70 16.71 -13.50
N GLY A 9 -29.05 15.46 -13.81
CA GLY A 9 -28.39 14.68 -14.88
C GLY A 9 -28.59 15.31 -16.28
N LEU A 10 -29.78 15.79 -16.59
CA LEU A 10 -30.06 16.45 -17.86
C LEU A 10 -29.36 17.82 -17.98
N ALA A 11 -29.29 18.59 -16.90
CA ALA A 11 -28.60 19.88 -16.89
C ALA A 11 -27.08 19.70 -17.08
N ALA A 12 -26.48 18.73 -16.42
CA ALA A 12 -25.06 18.41 -16.57
C ALA A 12 -24.68 17.96 -17.99
N SER A 13 -25.54 17.13 -18.60
CA SER A 13 -25.35 16.67 -19.98
C SER A 13 -25.44 17.83 -21.00
N ALA A 14 -26.35 18.79 -20.79
CA ALA A 14 -26.50 19.93 -21.67
C ALA A 14 -25.31 20.90 -21.60
N VAL A 15 -24.72 21.09 -20.40
CA VAL A 15 -23.52 21.92 -20.20
C VAL A 15 -22.33 21.28 -20.89
N MET A 16 -22.10 19.96 -20.74
CA MET A 16 -21.03 19.24 -21.38
C MET A 16 -21.10 19.28 -22.91
N PHE A 17 -22.31 19.14 -23.46
CA PHE A 17 -22.54 19.23 -24.91
C PHE A 17 -22.26 20.65 -25.45
N GLY A 18 -22.62 21.67 -24.69
CA GLY A 18 -22.35 23.07 -25.05
C GLY A 18 -20.86 23.41 -25.06
N VAL A 19 -20.12 22.96 -24.10
CA VAL A 19 -18.64 23.16 -23.98
C VAL A 19 -17.91 22.44 -25.14
N ASN A 20 -18.26 21.21 -25.45
CA ASN A 20 -17.62 20.46 -26.53
C ASN A 20 -17.86 21.12 -27.93
N LYS A 21 -19.05 21.72 -28.15
CA LYS A 21 -19.33 22.40 -29.38
C LYS A 21 -18.60 23.75 -29.52
N ALA A 22 -18.34 24.42 -28.39
CA ALA A 22 -17.62 25.70 -28.37
C ALA A 22 -16.10 25.53 -28.53
N THR A 23 -15.54 24.41 -28.08
CA THR A 23 -14.09 24.14 -28.14
C THR A 23 -13.67 23.33 -29.36
N GLY A 24 -14.60 22.89 -30.21
CA GLY A 24 -14.29 22.14 -31.45
C GLY A 24 -13.80 20.70 -31.22
N VAL A 25 -13.96 20.17 -30.01
CA VAL A 25 -13.57 18.80 -29.67
C VAL A 25 -14.71 17.86 -30.06
N SER A 26 -14.58 17.18 -31.20
CA SER A 26 -15.53 16.15 -31.62
C SER A 26 -15.25 14.86 -30.83
N ALA A 27 -16.09 14.55 -29.84
CA ALA A 27 -16.07 13.26 -29.18
C ALA A 27 -16.75 12.23 -30.10
N SER A 28 -15.98 11.41 -30.82
CA SER A 28 -16.47 10.20 -31.45
C SER A 28 -16.75 9.17 -30.37
N ALA A 29 -18.00 8.98 -30.02
CA ALA A 29 -18.45 7.92 -29.12
C ALA A 29 -18.42 6.59 -29.88
N SER A 30 -17.36 5.82 -29.69
CA SER A 30 -17.35 4.40 -30.05
C SER A 30 -16.17 3.70 -29.33
N GLY A 31 -16.47 2.81 -28.38
CA GLY A 31 -15.50 1.88 -27.82
C GLY A 31 -15.06 2.19 -26.38
N SER A 32 -15.35 1.24 -25.52
CA SER A 32 -14.76 1.04 -24.20
C SER A 32 -13.22 1.06 -24.30
N GLY A 33 -12.61 2.14 -23.86
CA GLY A 33 -11.17 2.29 -23.82
C GLY A 33 -10.80 3.32 -22.77
N SER A 34 -10.02 2.93 -21.79
CA SER A 34 -9.39 3.82 -20.81
C SER A 34 -8.59 4.93 -21.52
N PRO A 35 -8.56 6.16 -21.02
CA PRO A 35 -7.75 7.22 -21.62
C PRO A 35 -6.26 6.88 -21.48
N SER A 36 -5.61 6.52 -22.58
CA SER A 36 -4.16 6.41 -22.63
C SER A 36 -3.55 7.79 -22.83
N TYR A 37 -2.87 8.29 -21.80
CA TYR A 37 -2.02 9.48 -21.92
C TYR A 37 -0.71 9.08 -22.56
N ASN A 38 -0.44 9.57 -23.77
CA ASN A 38 0.81 9.33 -24.45
C ASN A 38 1.84 10.37 -23.98
N VAL A 39 2.56 10.04 -22.89
CA VAL A 39 3.69 10.84 -22.45
C VAL A 39 4.92 10.41 -23.25
N GLN A 40 5.38 11.24 -24.16
CA GLN A 40 6.64 11.01 -24.84
C GLN A 40 7.80 11.31 -23.88
N ILE A 41 8.39 10.26 -23.32
CA ILE A 41 9.63 10.36 -22.56
C ILE A 41 10.78 10.48 -23.53
N VAL A 42 11.52 11.60 -23.48
CA VAL A 42 12.78 11.78 -24.21
C VAL A 42 13.81 10.80 -23.63
N LYS A 43 14.16 9.79 -24.42
CA LYS A 43 15.15 8.77 -24.04
C LYS A 43 16.54 9.38 -24.00
N THR A 44 17.16 9.41 -22.80
CA THR A 44 18.62 9.53 -22.68
C THR A 44 19.19 8.11 -22.72
N SER A 45 20.02 7.85 -23.72
CA SER A 45 20.55 6.51 -24.00
C SER A 45 21.50 6.04 -22.92
N ALA A 46 21.08 5.03 -22.13
CA ALA A 46 21.99 4.12 -21.44
C ALA A 46 21.87 2.77 -22.19
N GLU A 47 22.98 2.30 -22.74
CA GLU A 47 23.04 1.07 -23.53
C GLU A 47 22.68 -0.13 -22.66
N GLY A 48 21.71 -0.93 -23.09
CA GLY A 48 21.54 -2.30 -22.62
C GLY A 48 20.19 -2.72 -22.05
N VAL A 49 19.12 -1.90 -22.10
CA VAL A 49 17.78 -2.34 -21.66
C VAL A 49 16.87 -2.48 -22.87
N THR A 50 16.47 -3.71 -23.18
CA THR A 50 15.41 -4.02 -24.14
C THR A 50 14.11 -3.39 -23.63
N THR A 51 13.57 -2.44 -24.40
CA THR A 51 12.32 -1.74 -24.09
C THR A 51 11.12 -2.66 -24.27
N THR A 52 10.70 -3.29 -23.19
CA THR A 52 9.30 -3.68 -22.98
C THR A 52 8.54 -2.42 -22.52
N ASP A 53 7.27 -2.33 -22.87
CA ASP A 53 6.40 -1.15 -22.62
C ASP A 53 6.68 -0.49 -21.27
N SER A 54 7.07 0.79 -21.30
CA SER A 54 7.61 1.55 -20.16
C SER A 54 6.59 1.89 -19.05
N ASN A 55 5.42 1.26 -19.05
CA ASN A 55 4.38 1.43 -18.03
C ASN A 55 4.01 0.11 -17.32
N ASP A 56 4.61 -1.03 -17.68
CA ASP A 56 4.33 -2.29 -16.99
C ASP A 56 5.34 -2.50 -15.86
N VAL A 57 4.88 -2.30 -14.64
CA VAL A 57 5.65 -2.53 -13.40
C VAL A 57 5.35 -3.89 -12.78
N SER A 58 4.56 -4.74 -13.45
CA SER A 58 4.10 -6.02 -12.92
C SER A 58 5.24 -6.92 -12.48
N ASP A 59 6.31 -7.01 -13.27
CA ASP A 59 7.49 -7.83 -12.93
C ASP A 59 8.22 -7.29 -11.70
N ILE A 60 8.32 -5.96 -11.56
CA ILE A 60 8.94 -5.33 -10.37
C ILE A 60 8.09 -5.64 -9.15
N VAL A 61 6.77 -5.44 -9.26
CA VAL A 61 5.81 -5.73 -8.18
C VAL A 61 5.88 -7.20 -7.79
N ALA A 62 5.84 -8.13 -8.75
CA ALA A 62 5.92 -9.57 -8.47
C ALA A 62 7.19 -9.96 -7.71
N ASN A 63 8.32 -9.31 -8.01
CA ASN A 63 9.60 -9.58 -7.35
C ASN A 63 9.68 -9.01 -5.92
N VAL A 64 9.01 -7.89 -5.61
CA VAL A 64 9.06 -7.25 -4.29
C VAL A 64 7.92 -7.67 -3.36
N MET A 65 6.80 -8.13 -3.90
CA MET A 65 5.63 -8.56 -3.13
C MET A 65 5.94 -9.58 -2.02
N PRO A 66 6.82 -10.57 -2.22
CA PRO A 66 7.20 -11.51 -1.16
C PRO A 66 7.85 -10.86 0.06
N GLY A 67 8.38 -9.65 -0.07
CA GLY A 67 8.97 -8.89 1.03
C GLY A 67 8.03 -7.88 1.69
N ILE A 68 6.83 -7.69 1.15
CA ILE A 68 5.82 -6.78 1.69
C ILE A 68 4.81 -7.56 2.51
N VAL A 69 4.50 -7.07 3.71
CA VAL A 69 3.59 -7.73 4.65
C VAL A 69 2.52 -6.77 5.14
N ALA A 70 1.39 -7.32 5.58
CA ALA A 70 0.39 -6.58 6.33
C ALA A 70 0.69 -6.66 7.83
N VAL A 71 0.67 -5.55 8.54
CA VAL A 71 0.80 -5.49 9.99
C VAL A 71 -0.57 -5.22 10.58
N ASN A 72 -1.09 -6.18 11.34
CA ASN A 72 -2.38 -6.08 12.01
C ASN A 72 -2.17 -5.91 13.52
N THR A 73 -2.91 -5.00 14.12
CA THR A 73 -2.79 -4.68 15.54
C THR A 73 -4.14 -4.71 16.24
N THR A 74 -4.11 -5.06 17.51
CA THR A 74 -5.27 -4.94 18.41
C THR A 74 -4.92 -3.97 19.52
N VAL A 75 -5.71 -2.92 19.68
CA VAL A 75 -5.57 -1.91 20.73
C VAL A 75 -6.76 -2.03 21.66
N GLU A 76 -6.52 -2.12 22.97
CA GLU A 76 -7.57 -2.06 23.98
C GLU A 76 -7.70 -0.66 24.54
N SER A 77 -8.90 -0.10 24.51
CA SER A 77 -9.24 1.13 25.20
C SER A 77 -10.24 0.85 26.32
N THR A 78 -9.91 1.31 27.54
CA THR A 78 -10.85 1.22 28.68
C THR A 78 -11.46 2.58 28.91
N SER A 79 -12.78 2.66 28.83
CA SER A 79 -13.56 3.85 29.20
C SER A 79 -14.42 3.57 30.45
N THR A 80 -14.61 4.59 31.27
CA THR A 80 -15.46 4.52 32.46
C THR A 80 -16.70 5.37 32.25
N ASP A 81 -17.89 4.80 32.43
CA ASP A 81 -19.13 5.54 32.34
C ASP A 81 -19.36 6.44 33.59
N TRP A 82 -20.42 7.26 33.53
CA TRP A 82 -20.82 8.14 34.64
C TRP A 82 -21.14 7.39 35.96
N PHE A 83 -21.47 6.09 35.86
CA PHE A 83 -21.77 5.24 37.01
C PHE A 83 -20.53 4.46 37.52
N GLY A 84 -19.32 4.77 37.04
CA GLY A 84 -18.07 4.13 37.45
C GLY A 84 -17.88 2.73 36.88
N ARG A 85 -18.68 2.32 35.87
CA ARG A 85 -18.50 1.02 35.19
C ARG A 85 -17.46 1.15 34.11
N GLN A 86 -16.50 0.24 34.12
CA GLN A 86 -15.45 0.14 33.07
C GLN A 86 -15.94 -0.71 31.91
N TYR A 87 -15.74 -0.19 30.72
CA TYR A 87 -15.95 -0.90 29.45
C TYR A 87 -14.61 -0.97 28.72
N THR A 88 -14.17 -2.19 28.42
CA THR A 88 -13.01 -2.41 27.56
C THR A 88 -13.52 -2.61 26.14
N GLN A 89 -13.03 -1.80 25.21
CA GLN A 89 -13.33 -1.89 23.79
C GLN A 89 -12.04 -2.22 23.05
N GLU A 90 -12.08 -3.27 22.26
CA GLU A 90 -11.01 -3.62 21.33
C GLU A 90 -11.23 -2.91 20.00
N SER A 91 -10.19 -2.30 19.47
CA SER A 91 -10.13 -1.78 18.11
C SER A 91 -8.99 -2.41 17.35
N LYS A 92 -9.22 -2.65 16.05
CA LYS A 92 -8.22 -3.24 15.15
C LYS A 92 -7.61 -2.16 14.29
N GLY A 93 -6.29 -2.17 14.18
CA GLY A 93 -5.52 -1.35 13.25
C GLY A 93 -4.86 -2.23 12.18
N ALA A 94 -4.55 -1.64 11.06
CA ALA A 94 -3.78 -2.29 10.01
C ALA A 94 -2.84 -1.29 9.34
N GLY A 95 -1.68 -1.78 8.93
CA GLY A 95 -0.67 -1.03 8.21
C GLY A 95 0.16 -1.94 7.31
N SER A 96 1.15 -1.36 6.67
CA SER A 96 2.10 -2.09 5.83
C SER A 96 3.43 -2.26 6.55
N GLY A 97 4.14 -3.31 6.22
CA GLY A 97 5.51 -3.54 6.66
C GLY A 97 6.36 -4.15 5.55
N MET A 98 7.66 -4.15 5.76
CA MET A 98 8.59 -4.81 4.86
C MET A 98 9.58 -5.68 5.64
N ILE A 99 9.93 -6.82 5.10
CA ILE A 99 10.94 -7.73 5.66
C ILE A 99 12.31 -7.15 5.36
N ILE A 100 13.09 -6.82 6.40
CA ILE A 100 14.39 -6.14 6.25
C ILE A 100 15.59 -7.02 6.56
N SER A 101 15.40 -8.10 7.34
CA SER A 101 16.48 -9.04 7.68
C SER A 101 15.92 -10.37 8.17
N GLU A 102 16.76 -11.40 8.05
CA GLU A 102 16.55 -12.71 8.65
C GLU A 102 17.84 -13.13 9.33
N GLU A 103 17.84 -13.31 10.65
CA GLU A 103 19.00 -13.69 11.43
C GLU A 103 18.60 -14.60 12.60
N ASN A 104 19.39 -15.66 12.83
CA ASN A 104 19.22 -16.54 14.01
C ASN A 104 17.79 -17.04 14.22
N ASN A 105 17.12 -17.50 13.16
CA ASN A 105 15.72 -17.96 13.17
C ASN A 105 14.72 -16.87 13.54
N THR A 106 15.10 -15.61 13.41
CA THR A 106 14.25 -14.44 13.66
C THR A 106 14.11 -13.62 12.40
N LEU A 107 12.89 -13.32 12.01
CA LEU A 107 12.56 -12.42 10.91
C LEU A 107 12.35 -11.02 11.47
N TYR A 108 12.95 -10.02 10.81
CA TYR A 108 12.81 -8.61 11.16
C TYR A 108 11.92 -7.90 10.13
N VAL A 109 10.90 -7.22 10.62
CA VAL A 109 9.95 -6.47 9.80
C VAL A 109 9.97 -5.01 10.23
N MET A 110 10.14 -4.11 9.28
CA MET A 110 10.02 -2.66 9.51
C MET A 110 8.60 -2.20 9.16
N THR A 111 8.02 -1.36 10.01
CA THR A 111 6.72 -0.72 9.83
C THR A 111 6.74 0.69 10.41
N ASN A 112 5.65 1.43 10.32
CA ASN A 112 5.52 2.71 10.97
C ASN A 112 5.21 2.56 12.48
N TYR A 113 5.72 3.51 13.31
CA TYR A 113 5.47 3.52 14.74
C TYR A 113 3.97 3.67 15.07
N HIS A 114 3.28 4.59 14.41
CA HIS A 114 1.85 4.83 14.63
C HIS A 114 0.97 3.58 14.38
N VAL A 115 1.44 2.60 13.57
CA VAL A 115 0.72 1.33 13.34
C VAL A 115 0.73 0.46 14.58
N VAL A 116 1.81 0.49 15.37
CA VAL A 116 2.02 -0.39 16.54
C VAL A 116 1.88 0.33 17.88
N GLU A 117 1.67 1.64 17.85
CA GLU A 117 1.49 2.46 19.04
C GLU A 117 0.31 1.98 19.90
N GLY A 118 0.56 1.70 21.17
CA GLY A 118 -0.47 1.22 22.10
C GLY A 118 -1.04 -0.16 21.77
N ALA A 119 -0.49 -0.88 20.81
CA ALA A 119 -0.97 -2.20 20.44
C ALA A 119 -0.73 -3.21 21.59
N LYS A 120 -1.77 -3.93 21.99
CA LYS A 120 -1.69 -5.05 22.90
C LYS A 120 -1.16 -6.31 22.18
N GLU A 121 -1.59 -6.49 20.95
CA GLU A 121 -1.19 -7.60 20.11
C GLU A 121 -0.80 -7.08 18.72
N VAL A 122 0.27 -7.64 18.17
CA VAL A 122 0.75 -7.36 16.82
C VAL A 122 0.89 -8.69 16.09
N SER A 123 0.35 -8.75 14.89
CA SER A 123 0.52 -9.88 13.99
C SER A 123 0.89 -9.42 12.60
N VAL A 124 1.62 -10.26 11.89
CA VAL A 124 2.06 -9.99 10.53
C VAL A 124 1.47 -11.05 9.61
N GLN A 125 0.84 -10.61 8.54
CA GLN A 125 0.32 -11.45 7.48
C GLN A 125 1.21 -11.34 6.26
N PHE A 126 1.66 -12.49 5.77
CA PHE A 126 2.52 -12.64 4.60
C PHE A 126 1.71 -12.69 3.30
N SER A 127 2.42 -12.67 2.16
CA SER A 127 1.80 -12.72 0.83
C SER A 127 1.04 -14.01 0.53
N ASP A 128 1.33 -15.11 1.24
CA ASP A 128 0.64 -16.39 1.17
C ASP A 128 -0.57 -16.47 2.14
N GLU A 129 -0.98 -15.33 2.72
CA GLU A 129 -2.05 -15.19 3.72
C GLU A 129 -1.74 -15.82 5.08
N THR A 130 -0.58 -16.43 5.27
CA THR A 130 -0.14 -16.94 6.58
C THR A 130 0.07 -15.79 7.56
N THR A 131 -0.37 -15.98 8.80
CA THR A 131 -0.23 -14.98 9.86
C THR A 131 0.66 -15.50 10.98
N ALA A 132 1.58 -14.67 11.47
CA ALA A 132 2.43 -14.94 12.62
C ALA A 132 2.33 -13.83 13.66
N THR A 133 2.48 -14.19 14.94
CA THR A 133 2.58 -13.21 16.03
C THR A 133 3.93 -12.51 15.95
N ALA A 134 3.91 -11.19 16.12
CA ALA A 134 5.10 -10.36 16.11
C ALA A 134 5.29 -9.63 17.44
N THR A 135 6.54 -9.32 17.77
CA THR A 135 6.89 -8.54 18.95
C THR A 135 7.61 -7.26 18.52
N VAL A 136 7.23 -6.13 19.10
CA VAL A 136 7.94 -4.86 18.86
C VAL A 136 9.33 -4.95 19.49
N LYS A 137 10.38 -4.93 18.67
CA LYS A 137 11.77 -4.94 19.12
C LYS A 137 12.24 -3.56 19.56
N GLY A 138 11.80 -2.52 18.85
CA GLY A 138 12.15 -1.14 19.11
C GLY A 138 11.47 -0.21 18.11
N TYR A 139 11.50 1.08 18.41
CA TYR A 139 10.89 2.11 17.57
C TYR A 139 11.60 3.45 17.74
N ASP A 140 11.36 4.33 16.79
CA ASP A 140 11.71 5.75 16.82
C ASP A 140 10.43 6.53 16.51
N GLU A 141 9.87 7.19 17.53
CA GLU A 141 8.61 7.94 17.44
C GLU A 141 8.77 9.19 16.55
N ASP A 142 9.90 9.88 16.69
CA ASP A 142 10.16 11.13 15.93
C ASP A 142 10.24 10.86 14.42
N LYS A 143 10.71 9.67 14.03
CA LYS A 143 10.82 9.25 12.62
C LYS A 143 9.67 8.37 12.14
N ASP A 144 8.73 8.05 13.03
CA ASP A 144 7.61 7.16 12.76
C ASP A 144 8.05 5.80 12.19
N VAL A 145 9.03 5.15 12.83
CA VAL A 145 9.55 3.85 12.44
C VAL A 145 9.51 2.88 13.60
N ALA A 146 9.10 1.64 13.36
CA ALA A 146 9.18 0.54 14.30
C ALA A 146 9.76 -0.72 13.64
N VAL A 147 10.44 -1.54 14.43
CA VAL A 147 10.95 -2.85 14.02
C VAL A 147 10.28 -3.93 14.83
N LEU A 148 9.72 -4.91 14.13
CA LEU A 148 9.09 -6.09 14.69
C LEU A 148 10.01 -7.29 14.54
N THR A 149 9.88 -8.26 15.44
CA THR A 149 10.51 -9.57 15.34
C THR A 149 9.47 -10.67 15.30
N ILE A 150 9.71 -11.67 14.47
CA ILE A 150 8.89 -12.87 14.34
C ILE A 150 9.82 -14.08 14.49
N ASP A 151 9.46 -15.02 15.38
CA ASP A 151 10.14 -16.30 15.46
C ASP A 151 9.75 -17.15 14.25
N MET A 152 10.72 -17.50 13.41
CA MET A 152 10.50 -18.29 12.20
C MET A 152 10.06 -19.72 12.48
N SER A 153 10.14 -20.20 13.72
CA SER A 153 9.55 -21.49 14.10
C SER A 153 8.03 -21.50 14.00
N GLN A 154 7.38 -20.33 14.00
CA GLN A 154 5.94 -20.18 13.78
C GLN A 154 5.53 -20.35 12.30
N LEU A 155 6.48 -20.25 11.38
CA LEU A 155 6.24 -20.26 9.93
C LEU A 155 6.41 -21.68 9.37
N SER A 156 5.52 -22.02 8.43
CA SER A 156 5.66 -23.24 7.64
C SER A 156 6.89 -23.15 6.71
N ASP A 157 7.38 -24.31 6.27
CA ASP A 157 8.48 -24.33 5.30
C ASP A 157 8.10 -23.71 3.95
N ASP A 158 6.81 -23.74 3.61
CA ASP A 158 6.31 -23.13 2.37
C ASP A 158 6.26 -21.60 2.50
N THR A 159 5.81 -21.06 3.63
CA THR A 159 5.88 -19.62 3.93
C THR A 159 7.33 -19.12 3.92
N LYS A 160 8.27 -19.86 4.56
CA LYS A 160 9.69 -19.50 4.56
C LYS A 160 10.30 -19.41 3.15
N LYS A 161 9.82 -20.23 2.21
CA LYS A 161 10.27 -20.17 0.80
C LYS A 161 9.59 -19.05 0.02
N ALA A 162 8.39 -18.64 0.45
CA ALA A 162 7.58 -17.61 -0.22
C ALA A 162 7.97 -16.19 0.15
N ILE A 163 8.67 -15.97 1.28
CA ILE A 163 9.11 -14.64 1.72
C ILE A 163 10.46 -14.24 1.14
N ALA A 164 10.70 -12.94 1.03
CA ALA A 164 11.97 -12.37 0.58
C ALA A 164 12.40 -11.21 1.47
N VAL A 165 13.71 -11.12 1.74
CA VAL A 165 14.28 -9.97 2.43
C VAL A 165 14.45 -8.83 1.43
N MET A 166 13.97 -7.64 1.76
CA MET A 166 14.04 -6.46 0.91
C MET A 166 15.44 -5.83 0.95
N VAL A 167 15.88 -5.37 -0.20
CA VAL A 167 17.13 -4.61 -0.31
C VAL A 167 16.86 -3.15 -0.02
N MET A 168 17.54 -2.61 1.00
CA MET A 168 17.46 -1.19 1.35
C MET A 168 18.22 -0.35 0.34
N GLY A 169 17.57 0.64 -0.25
CA GLY A 169 18.17 1.63 -1.13
C GLY A 169 18.82 2.78 -0.36
N ASP A 170 19.56 3.61 -1.07
CA ASP A 170 20.17 4.83 -0.57
C ASP A 170 19.38 6.05 -1.06
N SER A 171 18.61 6.67 -0.15
CA SER A 171 17.74 7.81 -0.48
C SER A 171 18.52 9.07 -0.90
N ASP A 172 19.81 9.18 -0.54
CA ASP A 172 20.64 10.31 -0.92
C ASP A 172 21.03 10.31 -2.42
N GLN A 173 20.85 9.16 -3.07
CA GLN A 173 21.10 9.00 -4.51
C GLN A 173 19.88 9.32 -5.38
N LEU A 174 18.68 9.46 -4.79
CA LEU A 174 17.45 9.72 -5.54
C LEU A 174 17.44 11.14 -6.13
N LYS A 175 16.85 11.24 -7.33
CA LYS A 175 16.71 12.51 -8.04
C LYS A 175 15.24 12.84 -8.26
N ALA A 176 14.91 14.11 -8.16
CA ALA A 176 13.58 14.59 -8.50
C ALA A 176 13.23 14.27 -9.96
N GLY A 177 12.05 13.65 -10.17
CA GLY A 177 11.59 13.22 -11.49
C GLY A 177 11.88 11.75 -11.83
N GLU A 178 12.53 10.99 -10.92
CA GLU A 178 12.60 9.53 -11.03
C GLU A 178 11.24 8.92 -10.73
N SER A 179 10.90 7.84 -11.44
CA SER A 179 9.65 7.10 -11.22
C SER A 179 9.68 6.40 -9.87
N ALA A 180 8.54 6.43 -9.16
CA ALA A 180 8.35 5.75 -7.89
C ALA A 180 7.20 4.74 -7.99
N ILE A 181 7.32 3.63 -7.24
CA ILE A 181 6.27 2.64 -7.07
C ILE A 181 5.98 2.55 -5.57
N ALA A 182 4.75 2.89 -5.17
CA ALA A 182 4.32 2.71 -3.80
C ALA A 182 3.51 1.43 -3.68
N ILE A 183 3.92 0.57 -2.74
CA ILE A 183 3.27 -0.71 -2.46
C ILE A 183 2.92 -0.76 -0.98
N GLY A 184 1.69 -1.14 -0.66
CA GLY A 184 1.25 -1.24 0.72
C GLY A 184 -0.06 -1.99 0.88
N ASN A 185 -0.44 -2.23 2.12
CA ASN A 185 -1.73 -2.80 2.51
C ASN A 185 -2.48 -1.78 3.40
N ALA A 186 -2.79 -0.64 2.82
CA ALA A 186 -3.49 0.42 3.54
C ALA A 186 -4.87 -0.07 4.01
N LEU A 187 -5.16 0.10 5.31
CA LEU A 187 -6.44 -0.23 5.94
C LEU A 187 -6.81 -1.73 5.94
N GLY A 188 -5.90 -2.64 5.61
CA GLY A 188 -6.16 -4.09 5.65
C GLY A 188 -7.11 -4.61 4.55
N TYR A 189 -7.37 -3.82 3.50
CA TYR A 189 -8.25 -4.21 2.39
C TYR A 189 -7.51 -4.95 1.26
N GLY A 190 -6.28 -5.34 1.48
CA GLY A 190 -5.42 -5.99 0.48
C GLY A 190 -4.30 -5.08 -0.01
N GLN A 191 -3.38 -5.69 -0.73
CA GLN A 191 -2.21 -4.98 -1.26
C GLN A 191 -2.62 -4.05 -2.40
N SER A 192 -2.13 -2.83 -2.38
CA SER A 192 -2.32 -1.82 -3.41
C SER A 192 -0.98 -1.37 -3.98
N VAL A 193 -0.95 -1.10 -5.26
CA VAL A 193 0.23 -0.62 -5.99
C VAL A 193 -0.14 0.65 -6.74
N THR A 194 0.66 1.69 -6.57
CA THR A 194 0.52 2.94 -7.31
C THR A 194 1.87 3.37 -7.87
N THR A 195 1.88 3.97 -9.05
CA THR A 195 3.07 4.50 -9.72
C THR A 195 2.98 6.01 -9.87
N GLY A 196 4.12 6.69 -9.79
CA GLY A 196 4.20 8.14 -9.95
C GLY A 196 5.57 8.60 -10.42
#